data_c2308811f753b2f37803de4da559751c
#
_entry.id   c2308811f753b2f37803de4da559751c
#
_cell.length_a   1.000
_cell.length_b   1.000
_cell.length_c   1.000
_cell.angle_alpha   90.00
_cell.angle_beta   90.00
_cell.angle_gamma   90.00
#
_symmetry.space_group_name_H-M   'P 1'
#
loop_
_entity.id
_entity.type
_entity.pdbx_description
1 polymer ?
#
loop_
_entity_poly.entity_id
_entity_poly.type
_entity_poly.pdbx_seq_one_letter_code
_entity_poly.pdbx_strand_id
1 'polypeptide(L)'
;MDLNKLRVRRSFIFTPGLQPEMFPKALASGADMVCIELEDGIAMKDKDEARKNTIEALKSLDVKNDVELVVRLNCQRTKNGLLDLEAIASNKLKVKAIMLPKVKTPDEITFIDDMLTDCGLDTDLHVIMETNQALESIYDIAHSSDRIVALYFGGEDMAAELRVENKLENLVYARSRLVHAGASKGVDVLSLIHI
;
A
#
# COMPACT_ATOMS: atom_id res chain seq x y z
N MET A 1 9.92 17.70 -12.82
CA MET A 1 8.69 16.92 -12.53
C MET A 1 8.08 16.53 -13.87
N ASP A 2 8.01 15.26 -14.17
CA ASP A 2 7.41 14.77 -15.40
C ASP A 2 5.88 14.73 -15.22
N LEU A 3 5.18 15.67 -15.84
CA LEU A 3 3.72 15.81 -15.73
C LEU A 3 2.97 14.56 -16.27
N ASN A 4 3.62 13.76 -17.13
CA ASN A 4 3.04 12.52 -17.66
C ASN A 4 3.01 11.39 -16.62
N LYS A 5 3.72 11.54 -15.50
CA LYS A 5 3.71 10.61 -14.37
C LYS A 5 2.73 11.01 -13.26
N LEU A 6 2.07 12.16 -13.36
CA LEU A 6 1.07 12.59 -12.40
C LEU A 6 -0.19 11.73 -12.55
N ARG A 7 -0.50 10.98 -11.52
CA ARG A 7 -1.77 10.25 -11.41
C ARG A 7 -2.66 10.94 -10.38
N VAL A 8 -3.94 11.05 -10.70
CA VAL A 8 -4.92 11.63 -9.77
C VAL A 8 -5.28 10.59 -8.72
N ARG A 9 -5.17 10.94 -7.44
CA ARG A 9 -5.44 10.07 -6.27
C ARG A 9 -6.33 10.81 -5.27
N ARG A 10 -7.60 11.07 -5.63
CA ARG A 10 -8.58 11.82 -4.82
C ARG A 10 -9.53 10.90 -4.07
N SER A 11 -9.80 9.73 -4.62
CA SER A 11 -10.75 8.76 -4.10
C SER A 11 -10.16 7.36 -4.08
N PHE A 12 -10.45 6.61 -3.01
CA PHE A 12 -9.82 5.34 -2.73
C PHE A 12 -10.85 4.36 -2.13
N ILE A 13 -10.98 3.17 -2.70
CA ILE A 13 -11.89 2.13 -2.22
C ILE A 13 -11.09 0.87 -1.88
N PHE A 14 -11.33 0.32 -0.69
CA PHE A 14 -10.89 -1.02 -0.33
C PHE A 14 -11.93 -2.07 -0.72
N THR A 15 -11.46 -3.21 -1.21
CA THR A 15 -12.30 -4.39 -1.50
C THR A 15 -11.61 -5.65 -0.96
N PRO A 16 -12.30 -6.50 -0.17
CA PRO A 16 -11.66 -7.63 0.49
C PRO A 16 -11.23 -8.71 -0.51
N GLY A 17 -10.01 -9.21 -0.38
CA GLY A 17 -9.47 -10.27 -1.21
C GLY A 17 -10.26 -11.60 -1.14
N LEU A 18 -11.05 -11.79 -0.08
CA LEU A 18 -11.96 -12.92 0.05
C LEU A 18 -13.15 -12.88 -0.91
N GLN A 19 -13.49 -11.71 -1.46
CA GLN A 19 -14.72 -11.49 -2.24
C GLN A 19 -14.36 -11.00 -3.65
N PRO A 20 -13.73 -11.84 -4.50
CA PRO A 20 -13.26 -11.42 -5.83
C PRO A 20 -14.40 -10.98 -6.76
N GLU A 21 -15.64 -11.40 -6.51
CA GLU A 21 -16.84 -10.94 -7.23
C GLU A 21 -17.12 -9.45 -7.05
N MET A 22 -16.53 -8.82 -6.02
CA MET A 22 -16.64 -7.37 -5.79
C MET A 22 -15.65 -6.55 -6.62
N PHE A 23 -14.56 -7.14 -7.12
CA PHE A 23 -13.50 -6.39 -7.81
C PHE A 23 -14.01 -5.66 -9.05
N PRO A 24 -14.80 -6.27 -9.97
CA PRO A 24 -15.33 -5.54 -11.12
C PRO A 24 -16.23 -4.36 -10.72
N LYS A 25 -17.02 -4.50 -9.66
CA LYS A 25 -17.88 -3.43 -9.14
C LYS A 25 -17.04 -2.29 -8.54
N ALA A 26 -15.99 -2.60 -7.80
CA ALA A 26 -15.07 -1.61 -7.25
C ALA A 26 -14.35 -0.83 -8.37
N LEU A 27 -13.85 -1.52 -9.41
CA LEU A 27 -13.23 -0.89 -10.58
C LEU A 27 -14.19 -0.01 -11.37
N ALA A 28 -15.49 -0.35 -11.38
CA ALA A 28 -16.52 0.43 -12.06
C ALA A 28 -17.09 1.58 -11.21
N SER A 29 -16.61 1.77 -9.98
CA SER A 29 -17.17 2.75 -9.03
C SER A 29 -16.89 4.22 -9.40
N GLY A 30 -15.89 4.46 -10.25
CA GLY A 30 -15.39 5.81 -10.55
C GLY A 30 -14.34 6.31 -9.55
N ALA A 31 -13.89 5.47 -8.62
CA ALA A 31 -12.75 5.80 -7.75
C ALA A 31 -11.44 5.86 -8.55
N ASP A 32 -10.56 6.78 -8.18
CA ASP A 32 -9.24 6.89 -8.80
C ASP A 32 -8.35 5.67 -8.47
N MET A 33 -8.55 5.10 -7.26
CA MET A 33 -7.81 3.93 -6.78
C MET A 33 -8.74 2.86 -6.22
N VAL A 34 -8.41 1.60 -6.51
CA VAL A 34 -9.05 0.42 -5.91
C VAL A 34 -7.97 -0.45 -5.28
N CYS A 35 -8.11 -0.72 -4.00
CA CYS A 35 -7.18 -1.57 -3.25
C CYS A 35 -7.83 -2.91 -2.89
N ILE A 36 -7.23 -3.98 -3.37
CA ILE A 36 -7.56 -5.33 -2.92
C ILE A 36 -6.84 -5.57 -1.58
N GLU A 37 -7.60 -5.97 -0.60
CA GLU A 37 -7.21 -6.04 0.79
C GLU A 37 -6.83 -7.47 1.20
N LEU A 38 -5.60 -7.69 1.67
CA LEU A 38 -5.12 -8.97 2.22
C LEU A 38 -4.72 -8.87 3.69
N GLU A 39 -4.71 -7.65 4.26
CA GLU A 39 -4.19 -7.37 5.59
C GLU A 39 -5.31 -7.32 6.64
N ASP A 40 -5.46 -6.26 7.38
CA ASP A 40 -6.32 -6.16 8.58
C ASP A 40 -7.79 -6.43 8.31
N GLY A 41 -8.28 -6.18 7.10
CA GLY A 41 -9.64 -6.52 6.68
C GLY A 41 -9.91 -8.02 6.48
N ILE A 42 -8.89 -8.88 6.60
CA ILE A 42 -8.99 -10.33 6.41
C ILE A 42 -8.60 -11.05 7.70
N ALA A 43 -9.49 -11.90 8.21
CA ALA A 43 -9.20 -12.68 9.40
C ALA A 43 -8.03 -13.64 9.17
N MET A 44 -7.23 -13.92 10.22
CA MET A 44 -6.01 -14.72 10.13
C MET A 44 -6.25 -16.10 9.49
N LYS A 45 -7.35 -16.76 9.79
CA LYS A 45 -7.74 -18.06 9.26
C LYS A 45 -8.05 -18.06 7.76
N ASP A 46 -8.39 -16.90 7.21
CA ASP A 46 -8.87 -16.74 5.84
C ASP A 46 -7.81 -16.12 4.91
N LYS A 47 -6.58 -15.85 5.43
CA LYS A 47 -5.48 -15.22 4.68
C LYS A 47 -5.08 -15.99 3.43
N ASP A 48 -4.96 -17.31 3.53
CA ASP A 48 -4.54 -18.16 2.41
C ASP A 48 -5.61 -18.19 1.31
N GLU A 49 -6.88 -18.22 1.70
CA GLU A 49 -8.01 -18.18 0.76
C GLU A 49 -8.09 -16.81 0.07
N ALA A 50 -7.98 -15.72 0.82
CA ALA A 50 -7.99 -14.37 0.26
C ALA A 50 -6.84 -14.17 -0.75
N ARG A 51 -5.63 -14.64 -0.43
CA ARG A 51 -4.47 -14.62 -1.34
C ARG A 51 -4.78 -15.37 -2.63
N LYS A 52 -5.24 -16.63 -2.50
CA LYS A 52 -5.57 -17.48 -3.64
C LYS A 52 -6.62 -16.80 -4.56
N ASN A 53 -7.73 -16.35 -3.98
CA ASN A 53 -8.82 -15.70 -4.70
C ASN A 53 -8.33 -14.43 -5.42
N THR A 54 -7.51 -13.61 -4.76
CA THR A 54 -6.91 -12.41 -5.33
C THR A 54 -6.02 -12.75 -6.52
N ILE A 55 -5.11 -13.72 -6.38
CA ILE A 55 -4.20 -14.14 -7.46
C ILE A 55 -4.98 -14.66 -8.68
N GLU A 56 -5.99 -15.50 -8.45
CA GLU A 56 -6.81 -16.05 -9.55
C GLU A 56 -7.59 -14.95 -10.26
N ALA A 57 -8.20 -14.04 -9.52
CA ALA A 57 -8.94 -12.91 -10.10
C ALA A 57 -8.02 -11.98 -10.92
N LEU A 58 -6.86 -11.63 -10.39
CA LEU A 58 -5.90 -10.73 -11.05
C LEU A 58 -5.38 -11.25 -12.39
N LYS A 59 -5.36 -12.57 -12.61
CA LYS A 59 -4.95 -13.16 -13.90
C LYS A 59 -5.89 -12.83 -15.05
N SER A 60 -7.16 -12.55 -14.75
CA SER A 60 -8.21 -12.31 -15.75
C SER A 60 -8.90 -10.96 -15.61
N LEU A 61 -8.53 -10.16 -14.61
CA LEU A 61 -9.17 -8.89 -14.31
C LEU A 61 -8.79 -7.84 -15.37
N ASP A 62 -9.80 -7.29 -16.04
CA ASP A 62 -9.61 -6.18 -16.97
C ASP A 62 -9.61 -4.85 -16.22
N VAL A 63 -8.43 -4.24 -16.09
CA VAL A 63 -8.25 -2.97 -15.39
C VAL A 63 -8.10 -1.86 -16.40
N LYS A 64 -9.05 -0.93 -16.42
CA LYS A 64 -8.96 0.27 -17.25
C LYS A 64 -7.80 1.15 -16.79
N ASN A 65 -7.14 1.83 -17.73
CA ASN A 65 -5.94 2.63 -17.48
C ASN A 65 -6.14 3.84 -16.56
N ASP A 66 -7.38 4.26 -16.34
CA ASP A 66 -7.75 5.39 -15.47
C ASP A 66 -7.88 5.01 -13.99
N VAL A 67 -7.95 3.71 -13.67
CA VAL A 67 -8.02 3.23 -12.29
C VAL A 67 -6.66 2.68 -11.85
N GLU A 68 -6.18 3.13 -10.71
CA GLU A 68 -4.97 2.57 -10.08
C GLU A 68 -5.35 1.36 -9.22
N LEU A 69 -5.03 0.16 -9.74
CA LEU A 69 -5.23 -1.08 -8.99
C LEU A 69 -4.05 -1.31 -8.05
N VAL A 70 -4.35 -1.36 -6.77
CA VAL A 70 -3.40 -1.58 -5.67
C VAL A 70 -3.74 -2.88 -4.95
N VAL A 71 -2.75 -3.59 -4.44
CA VAL A 71 -2.96 -4.74 -3.53
C VAL A 71 -2.27 -4.42 -2.21
N ARG A 72 -3.04 -4.35 -1.10
CA ARG A 72 -2.45 -4.22 0.23
C ARG A 72 -2.06 -5.60 0.74
N LEU A 73 -0.76 -5.80 0.87
CA LEU A 73 -0.18 -7.04 1.36
C LEU A 73 -0.26 -7.12 2.89
N ASN A 74 -0.12 -8.31 3.44
CA ASN A 74 0.19 -8.45 4.85
C ASN A 74 1.59 -7.85 5.15
N CYS A 75 1.82 -7.49 6.41
CA CYS A 75 3.13 -6.96 6.83
C CYS A 75 4.27 -7.89 6.37
N GLN A 76 5.23 -7.34 5.65
CA GLN A 76 6.36 -8.06 5.01
C GLN A 76 7.26 -8.81 6.01
N ARG A 77 7.20 -8.48 7.30
CA ARG A 77 7.90 -9.20 8.37
C ARG A 77 7.13 -10.41 8.91
N THR A 78 6.00 -10.76 8.30
CA THR A 78 5.20 -11.92 8.67
C THR A 78 5.24 -13.00 7.60
N LYS A 79 4.93 -14.24 7.99
CA LYS A 79 4.79 -15.34 7.03
C LYS A 79 3.78 -14.98 5.92
N ASN A 80 2.65 -14.38 6.27
CA ASN A 80 1.63 -14.03 5.29
C ASN A 80 2.12 -12.96 4.31
N GLY A 81 2.85 -11.94 4.79
CA GLY A 81 3.43 -10.92 3.91
C GLY A 81 4.44 -11.47 2.91
N LEU A 82 5.30 -12.40 3.35
CA LEU A 82 6.24 -13.07 2.45
C LEU A 82 5.52 -13.95 1.42
N LEU A 83 4.46 -14.66 1.82
CA LEU A 83 3.66 -15.46 0.91
C LEU A 83 2.86 -14.61 -0.09
N ASP A 84 2.37 -13.44 0.31
CA ASP A 84 1.68 -12.50 -0.59
C ASP A 84 2.66 -11.97 -1.65
N LEU A 85 3.84 -11.56 -1.22
CA LEU A 85 4.87 -11.01 -2.10
C LEU A 85 5.37 -12.08 -3.09
N GLU A 86 5.64 -13.29 -2.61
CA GLU A 86 6.01 -14.44 -3.44
C GLU A 86 4.92 -14.76 -4.47
N ALA A 87 3.64 -14.76 -4.05
CA ALA A 87 2.53 -15.05 -4.94
C ALA A 87 2.39 -14.02 -6.08
N ILE A 88 2.60 -12.72 -5.80
CA ILE A 88 2.62 -11.68 -6.83
C ILE A 88 3.79 -11.89 -7.79
N ALA A 89 4.97 -12.12 -7.26
CA ALA A 89 6.20 -12.28 -8.02
C ALA A 89 6.18 -13.52 -8.93
N SER A 90 5.89 -14.70 -8.37
CA SER A 90 5.89 -15.97 -9.08
C SER A 90 4.82 -16.05 -10.17
N ASN A 91 3.67 -15.39 -9.97
CA ASN A 91 2.62 -15.33 -11.00
C ASN A 91 2.81 -14.16 -11.97
N LYS A 92 3.85 -13.32 -11.80
CA LYS A 92 4.14 -12.14 -12.62
C LYS A 92 2.91 -11.25 -12.80
N LEU A 93 2.19 -11.03 -11.70
CA LEU A 93 0.95 -10.26 -11.74
C LEU A 93 1.22 -8.80 -12.05
N LYS A 94 0.55 -8.29 -13.06
CA LYS A 94 0.66 -6.88 -13.47
C LYS A 94 -0.28 -6.01 -12.63
N VAL A 95 0.02 -5.85 -11.35
CA VAL A 95 -0.63 -4.84 -10.50
C VAL A 95 0.11 -3.52 -10.62
N LYS A 96 -0.64 -2.41 -10.61
CA LYS A 96 0.00 -1.09 -10.76
C LYS A 96 0.84 -0.77 -9.55
N ALA A 97 0.33 -1.05 -8.35
CA ALA A 97 1.07 -0.84 -7.12
C ALA A 97 0.78 -1.94 -6.08
N ILE A 98 1.73 -2.16 -5.18
CA ILE A 98 1.51 -2.87 -3.93
C ILE A 98 1.60 -1.88 -2.77
N MET A 99 0.74 -2.08 -1.77
CA MET A 99 0.69 -1.26 -0.57
C MET A 99 1.28 -2.04 0.61
N LEU A 100 2.26 -1.42 1.25
CA LEU A 100 3.08 -2.01 2.30
C LEU A 100 2.67 -1.44 3.67
N PRO A 101 1.98 -2.22 4.50
CA PRO A 101 1.60 -1.80 5.84
C PRO A 101 2.75 -2.01 6.82
N LYS A 102 2.69 -1.31 7.94
CA LYS A 102 3.51 -1.54 9.14
C LYS A 102 5.02 -1.53 8.86
N VAL A 103 5.46 -0.76 7.86
CA VAL A 103 6.88 -0.54 7.55
C VAL A 103 7.56 0.08 8.76
N LYS A 104 8.84 -0.28 8.99
CA LYS A 104 9.65 0.24 10.10
C LYS A 104 10.95 0.88 9.66
N THR A 105 11.59 0.30 8.62
CA THR A 105 12.92 0.72 8.20
C THR A 105 13.02 0.86 6.68
N PRO A 106 13.99 1.65 6.17
CA PRO A 106 14.24 1.75 4.72
C PRO A 106 14.67 0.41 4.10
N ASP A 107 15.36 -0.45 4.83
CA ASP A 107 15.85 -1.74 4.33
C ASP A 107 14.70 -2.67 3.92
N GLU A 108 13.54 -2.57 4.58
CA GLU A 108 12.35 -3.33 4.19
C GLU A 108 11.87 -2.95 2.79
N ILE A 109 11.94 -1.68 2.44
CA ILE A 109 11.57 -1.17 1.12
C ILE A 109 12.60 -1.61 0.08
N THR A 110 13.89 -1.45 0.39
CA THR A 110 14.98 -1.84 -0.51
C THR A 110 14.91 -3.35 -0.83
N PHE A 111 14.65 -4.19 0.17
CA PHE A 111 14.45 -5.63 -0.03
C PHE A 111 13.32 -5.94 -1.02
N ILE A 112 12.19 -5.24 -0.90
CA ILE A 112 11.04 -5.43 -1.80
C ILE A 112 11.35 -4.92 -3.20
N ASP A 113 12.00 -3.78 -3.33
CA ASP A 113 12.42 -3.21 -4.62
C ASP A 113 13.37 -4.16 -5.36
N ASP A 114 14.39 -4.68 -4.68
CA ASP A 114 15.34 -5.65 -5.23
C ASP A 114 14.62 -6.90 -5.73
N MET A 115 13.68 -7.43 -4.94
CA MET A 115 12.92 -8.62 -5.30
C MET A 115 12.00 -8.37 -6.52
N LEU A 116 11.29 -7.24 -6.56
CA LEU A 116 10.46 -6.87 -7.70
C LEU A 116 11.30 -6.69 -8.97
N THR A 117 12.50 -6.11 -8.81
CA THR A 117 13.46 -5.91 -9.90
C THR A 117 13.99 -7.23 -10.43
N ASP A 118 14.39 -8.15 -9.55
CA ASP A 118 14.86 -9.50 -9.93
C ASP A 118 13.78 -10.30 -10.67
N CYS A 119 12.52 -10.14 -10.28
CA CYS A 119 11.37 -10.76 -10.96
C CYS A 119 10.93 -10.05 -12.26
N GLY A 120 11.53 -8.89 -12.58
CA GLY A 120 11.19 -8.11 -13.78
C GLY A 120 9.81 -7.45 -13.71
N LEU A 121 9.36 -7.08 -12.50
CA LEU A 121 8.08 -6.43 -12.27
C LEU A 121 8.25 -4.90 -12.21
N ASP A 122 7.44 -4.20 -13.00
CA ASP A 122 7.31 -2.73 -12.96
C ASP A 122 6.09 -2.34 -12.11
N THR A 123 6.22 -2.58 -10.79
CA THR A 123 5.17 -2.33 -9.81
C THR A 123 5.60 -1.19 -8.89
N ASP A 124 4.74 -0.18 -8.72
CA ASP A 124 4.95 0.94 -7.82
C ASP A 124 4.75 0.51 -6.35
N LEU A 125 5.29 1.29 -5.42
CA LEU A 125 5.14 1.08 -3.98
C LEU A 125 4.32 2.20 -3.36
N HIS A 126 3.28 1.80 -2.61
CA HIS A 126 2.53 2.63 -1.68
C HIS A 126 2.94 2.24 -0.26
N VAL A 127 3.39 3.18 0.55
CA VAL A 127 3.93 2.88 1.88
C VAL A 127 3.06 3.48 2.96
N ILE A 128 2.60 2.66 3.92
CA ILE A 128 1.82 3.12 5.06
C ILE A 128 2.76 3.43 6.23
N MET A 129 2.73 4.69 6.64
CA MET A 129 3.49 5.21 7.77
C MET A 129 2.59 5.19 9.01
N GLU A 130 2.69 4.12 9.79
CA GLU A 130 1.79 3.82 10.89
C GLU A 130 2.49 3.21 12.11
N THR A 131 3.82 3.17 12.08
CA THR A 131 4.65 2.74 13.21
C THR A 131 5.51 3.89 13.70
N ASN A 132 5.76 3.95 15.01
CA ASN A 132 6.61 4.99 15.60
C ASN A 132 8.06 4.89 15.08
N GLN A 133 8.53 3.67 14.81
CA GLN A 133 9.88 3.48 14.25
C GLN A 133 9.97 4.04 12.82
N ALA A 134 8.94 3.85 11.98
CA ALA A 134 8.90 4.45 10.65
C ALA A 134 8.88 5.98 10.73
N LEU A 135 8.20 6.55 11.72
CA LEU A 135 8.14 8.00 11.90
C LEU A 135 9.54 8.61 12.14
N GLU A 136 10.41 7.92 12.88
CA GLU A 136 11.79 8.36 13.09
C GLU A 136 12.61 8.32 11.79
N SER A 137 12.42 7.29 10.97
CA SER A 137 13.17 7.07 9.71
C SER A 137 12.42 7.53 8.47
N ILE A 138 11.42 8.40 8.60
CA ILE A 138 10.44 8.68 7.53
C ILE A 138 11.08 9.24 6.26
N TYR A 139 12.11 10.08 6.36
CA TYR A 139 12.83 10.61 5.21
C TYR A 139 13.65 9.54 4.52
N ASP A 140 14.33 8.70 5.28
CA ASP A 140 15.14 7.61 4.74
C ASP A 140 14.25 6.58 4.04
N ILE A 141 13.09 6.25 4.64
CA ILE A 141 12.08 5.40 4.01
C ILE A 141 11.58 6.02 2.71
N ALA A 142 11.20 7.31 2.71
CA ALA A 142 10.68 7.97 1.52
C ALA A 142 11.70 7.97 0.35
N HIS A 143 12.99 7.97 0.64
CA HIS A 143 14.07 8.01 -0.35
C HIS A 143 14.69 6.65 -0.66
N SER A 144 14.26 5.55 -0.02
CA SER A 144 14.87 4.23 -0.16
C SER A 144 14.60 3.52 -1.49
N SER A 145 13.60 3.95 -2.26
CA SER A 145 13.29 3.39 -3.58
C SER A 145 12.61 4.43 -4.47
N ASP A 146 12.91 4.39 -5.77
CA ASP A 146 12.22 5.21 -6.78
C ASP A 146 10.86 4.66 -7.18
N ARG A 147 10.52 3.44 -6.73
CA ARG A 147 9.18 2.85 -6.88
C ARG A 147 8.15 3.47 -5.94
N ILE A 148 8.57 4.17 -4.87
CA ILE A 148 7.63 4.82 -3.97
C ILE A 148 6.98 6.00 -4.70
N VAL A 149 5.66 5.93 -4.86
CA VAL A 149 4.84 6.97 -5.52
C VAL A 149 3.83 7.62 -4.58
N ALA A 150 3.54 6.97 -3.44
CA ALA A 150 2.62 7.50 -2.45
C ALA A 150 2.99 7.04 -1.03
N LEU A 151 2.85 7.96 -0.08
CA LEU A 151 2.96 7.71 1.36
C LEU A 151 1.58 7.88 2.00
N TYR A 152 1.20 6.97 2.88
CA TYR A 152 -0.09 6.99 3.56
C TYR A 152 0.07 7.15 5.06
N PHE A 153 -0.85 7.87 5.67
CA PHE A 153 -0.94 7.96 7.12
C PHE A 153 -1.93 6.95 7.67
N GLY A 154 -1.44 5.96 8.42
CA GLY A 154 -2.26 4.99 9.15
C GLY A 154 -2.53 5.46 10.58
N GLY A 155 -3.56 6.28 10.75
CA GLY A 155 -3.81 6.99 12.01
C GLY A 155 -4.20 6.09 13.18
N GLU A 156 -4.92 4.98 12.95
CA GLU A 156 -5.32 4.05 14.01
C GLU A 156 -4.11 3.33 14.60
N ASP A 157 -3.28 2.71 13.75
CA ASP A 157 -2.08 2.01 14.19
C ASP A 157 -1.06 2.98 14.80
N MET A 158 -0.90 4.19 14.23
CA MET A 158 -0.02 5.22 14.80
C MET A 158 -0.50 5.64 16.19
N ALA A 159 -1.79 5.85 16.39
CA ALA A 159 -2.34 6.21 17.71
C ALA A 159 -2.12 5.08 18.72
N ALA A 160 -2.31 3.82 18.30
CA ALA A 160 -2.05 2.65 19.13
C ALA A 160 -0.56 2.54 19.52
N GLU A 161 0.36 2.72 18.57
CA GLU A 161 1.82 2.73 18.82
C GLU A 161 2.22 3.84 19.81
N LEU A 162 1.64 5.03 19.65
CA LEU A 162 1.90 6.18 20.53
C LEU A 162 1.14 6.11 21.86
N ARG A 163 0.19 5.16 22.02
CA ARG A 163 -0.69 5.00 23.19
C ARG A 163 -1.53 6.25 23.47
N VAL A 164 -2.07 6.85 22.42
CA VAL A 164 -2.94 8.03 22.49
C VAL A 164 -4.26 7.76 21.80
N GLU A 165 -5.25 8.61 22.06
CA GLU A 165 -6.49 8.58 21.27
C GLU A 165 -6.23 9.06 19.83
N ASN A 166 -6.91 8.46 18.85
CA ASN A 166 -6.84 8.90 17.46
C ASN A 166 -7.58 10.24 17.29
N LYS A 167 -6.91 11.30 17.74
CA LYS A 167 -7.35 12.70 17.61
C LYS A 167 -6.30 13.51 16.88
N LEU A 168 -6.75 14.55 16.18
CA LEU A 168 -5.87 15.39 15.37
C LEU A 168 -4.72 15.97 16.21
N GLU A 169 -5.02 16.51 17.39
CA GLU A 169 -4.03 17.13 18.28
C GLU A 169 -2.92 16.17 18.72
N ASN A 170 -3.23 14.87 18.88
CA ASN A 170 -2.26 13.85 19.27
C ASN A 170 -1.36 13.40 18.10
N LEU A 171 -1.85 13.53 16.88
CA LEU A 171 -1.22 12.99 15.67
C LEU A 171 -0.64 14.07 14.73
N VAL A 172 -0.80 15.35 15.08
CA VAL A 172 -0.38 16.46 14.22
C VAL A 172 1.11 16.40 13.86
N TYR A 173 1.97 16.04 14.81
CA TYR A 173 3.40 15.91 14.58
C TYR A 173 3.71 14.81 13.54
N ALA A 174 3.15 13.62 13.74
CA ALA A 174 3.36 12.48 12.83
C ALA A 174 2.86 12.80 11.40
N ARG A 175 1.67 13.41 11.30
CA ARG A 175 1.08 13.82 10.02
C ARG A 175 1.94 14.89 9.33
N SER A 176 2.41 15.88 10.07
CA SER A 176 3.27 16.93 9.52
C SER A 176 4.59 16.36 9.02
N ARG A 177 5.23 15.46 9.77
CA ARG A 177 6.46 14.80 9.31
C ARG A 177 6.26 14.01 8.02
N LEU A 178 5.14 13.30 7.89
CA LEU A 178 4.78 12.58 6.67
C LEU A 178 4.65 13.53 5.47
N VAL A 179 3.95 14.66 5.64
CA VAL A 179 3.79 15.67 4.58
C VAL A 179 5.16 16.21 4.14
N HIS A 180 6.04 16.53 5.10
CA HIS A 180 7.40 17.01 4.81
C HIS A 180 8.23 15.95 4.06
N ALA A 181 8.17 14.69 4.48
CA ALA A 181 8.91 13.60 3.83
C ALA A 181 8.41 13.37 2.39
N GLY A 182 7.09 13.32 2.18
CA GLY A 182 6.50 13.19 0.84
C GLY A 182 6.87 14.36 -0.06
N ALA A 183 6.81 15.59 0.45
CA ALA A 183 7.21 16.78 -0.29
C ALA A 183 8.70 16.74 -0.67
N SER A 184 9.59 16.24 0.20
CA SER A 184 11.03 16.13 -0.08
C SER A 184 11.34 15.14 -1.20
N LYS A 185 10.56 14.08 -1.34
CA LYS A 185 10.68 13.09 -2.43
C LYS A 185 9.87 13.49 -3.66
N GLY A 186 8.85 14.34 -3.50
CA GLY A 186 7.93 14.72 -4.57
C GLY A 186 6.90 13.64 -4.89
N VAL A 187 6.45 12.92 -3.85
CA VAL A 187 5.42 11.86 -3.94
C VAL A 187 4.13 12.29 -3.26
N ASP A 188 3.03 11.63 -3.61
CA ASP A 188 1.73 11.92 -3.01
C ASP A 188 1.67 11.53 -1.53
N VAL A 189 0.93 12.32 -0.76
CA VAL A 189 0.68 12.04 0.65
C VAL A 189 -0.83 11.94 0.88
N LEU A 190 -1.27 10.80 1.38
CA LEU A 190 -2.68 10.50 1.58
C LEU A 190 -2.96 10.04 3.01
N SER A 191 -4.22 10.12 3.40
CA SER A 191 -4.70 9.54 4.66
C SER A 191 -5.60 8.34 4.35
N LEU A 192 -5.49 7.27 5.16
CA LEU A 192 -6.35 6.08 5.00
C LEU A 192 -7.77 6.29 5.56
N ILE A 193 -8.00 7.34 6.36
CA ILE A 193 -9.23 7.50 7.15
C ILE A 193 -10.00 8.77 6.81
N HIS A 194 -9.39 9.73 6.15
CA HIS A 194 -10.06 11.00 5.83
C HIS A 194 -10.84 10.87 4.53
N ILE A 195 -12.12 10.87 4.71
CA ILE A 195 -13.13 10.99 3.66
C ILE A 195 -13.52 12.46 3.55
#